data_eb47b730078a472566206d4a9f16018a
#
_entry.id   eb47b730078a472566206d4a9f16018a
#
_cell.length_a   1.000
_cell.length_b   1.000
_cell.length_c   1.000
_cell.angle_alpha   90.00
_cell.angle_beta   90.00
_cell.angle_gamma   90.00
#
_symmetry.space_group_name_H-M   'P 1'
#
loop_
_entity.id
_entity.type
_entity.pdbx_description
1 polymer ?
#
loop_
_entity_poly.entity_id
_entity_poly.type
_entity_poly.pdbx_seq_one_letter_code
_entity_poly.pdbx_strand_id
1 'polypeptide(L)'
;MAAARTVPTKPHLWSIPLIVLGAISVLGALPTEQAPQATASVATINAGDTAWMLTATALVLLMTPGLSFFYGGMVDRRNVISTMLQSFIAMGLVSILWVTVGFSLAFGDSWHGVIGDPRTFFMFKGVGASPHQSLSPTIPLALFALFQLKFAIITPALITGAFAGRVRFSSYMLFVCLFSLFIYCPLAHWTWHPQGFLRQWGVLDFAGGTVVHMAGGLAALAGALFLGRRTAHKLQTVQVPAHVPYVLLGTGMLWFGWFGFNAGSALAANGIAARAFLTTNTASAAAMLSWIFFDCARGRKPSALGACIGAVVGLVAITPAAGFVTVGASMFIGTFASIVSNIAVHLRTKSELDDTLDVFPCHGVGGIAGMLLTAVFADDVGLIHGHTATLVNHLYALGIVAFFTLGGSYLLYMISDAIIPARVSDAEEAMGLDLSQHGESLDDAEPAPRLPQATLKIVAAR
;
A
#
# COMPACT_ATOMS: atom_id res chain seq x y z
N MET A 1 27.74 -27.19 -17.63
CA MET A 1 27.44 -26.26 -16.54
C MET A 1 28.05 -24.90 -16.86
N ALA A 2 27.30 -24.00 -17.45
CA ALA A 2 27.73 -22.62 -17.63
C ALA A 2 27.57 -21.92 -16.27
N ALA A 3 28.69 -21.45 -15.72
CA ALA A 3 28.66 -20.62 -14.53
C ALA A 3 27.71 -19.46 -14.78
N ALA A 4 26.68 -19.34 -13.95
CA ALA A 4 25.77 -18.20 -13.97
C ALA A 4 26.65 -16.94 -13.82
N ARG A 5 26.83 -16.19 -14.90
CA ARG A 5 27.45 -14.88 -14.83
C ARG A 5 26.51 -14.01 -14.02
N THR A 6 26.82 -13.83 -12.74
CA THR A 6 26.25 -12.77 -11.93
C THR A 6 26.46 -11.47 -12.71
N VAL A 7 25.39 -10.78 -13.10
CA VAL A 7 25.51 -9.47 -13.68
C VAL A 7 26.21 -8.60 -12.62
N PRO A 8 27.40 -8.08 -12.89
CA PRO A 8 28.11 -7.31 -11.88
C PRO A 8 27.25 -6.09 -11.53
N THR A 9 26.81 -6.02 -10.28
CA THR A 9 26.23 -4.79 -9.74
C THR A 9 27.28 -3.70 -9.96
N LYS A 10 26.93 -2.65 -10.69
CA LYS A 10 27.85 -1.50 -10.85
C LYS A 10 27.88 -0.76 -9.51
N PRO A 11 28.87 -0.98 -8.63
CA PRO A 11 28.87 -0.47 -7.23
C PRO A 11 28.72 1.07 -7.20
N HIS A 12 29.23 1.77 -8.22
CA HIS A 12 29.12 3.22 -8.34
C HIS A 12 27.68 3.74 -8.50
N LEU A 13 26.73 2.92 -8.95
CA LEU A 13 25.33 3.33 -9.04
C LEU A 13 24.67 3.40 -7.67
N TRP A 14 25.10 2.58 -6.71
CA TRP A 14 24.61 2.61 -5.34
C TRP A 14 25.22 3.72 -4.48
N SER A 15 26.33 4.34 -4.94
CA SER A 15 26.87 5.52 -4.28
C SER A 15 25.98 6.76 -4.47
N ILE A 16 25.20 6.85 -5.56
CA ILE A 16 24.32 8.00 -5.82
C ILE A 16 23.25 8.14 -4.72
N PRO A 17 22.38 7.15 -4.45
CA PRO A 17 21.42 7.27 -3.37
C PRO A 17 22.06 7.44 -1.98
N LEU A 18 23.25 6.88 -1.75
CA LEU A 18 23.98 7.11 -0.49
C LEU A 18 24.43 8.58 -0.37
N ILE A 19 24.95 9.18 -1.42
CA ILE A 19 25.35 10.60 -1.44
C ILE A 19 24.12 11.49 -1.25
N VAL A 20 23.00 11.19 -1.92
CA VAL A 20 21.74 11.93 -1.76
C VAL A 20 21.24 11.86 -0.32
N LEU A 21 21.22 10.66 0.28
CA LEU A 21 20.84 10.48 1.69
C LEU A 21 21.79 11.26 2.61
N GLY A 22 23.11 11.21 2.37
CA GLY A 22 24.09 11.98 3.13
C GLY A 22 23.85 13.48 3.03
N ALA A 23 23.59 14.01 1.82
CA ALA A 23 23.27 15.41 1.62
C ALA A 23 21.98 15.85 2.34
N ILE A 24 20.90 15.04 2.27
CA ILE A 24 19.65 15.26 3.01
C ILE A 24 19.93 15.28 4.51
N SER A 25 20.74 14.35 5.03
CA SER A 25 21.08 14.26 6.46
C SER A 25 21.85 15.48 6.93
N VAL A 26 22.81 15.96 6.12
CA VAL A 26 23.58 17.19 6.43
C VAL A 26 22.64 18.42 6.40
N LEU A 27 21.80 18.56 5.39
CA LEU A 27 20.82 19.66 5.32
C LEU A 27 19.86 19.64 6.53
N GLY A 28 19.41 18.47 6.96
CA GLY A 28 18.56 18.33 8.15
C GLY A 28 19.25 18.65 9.48
N ALA A 29 20.57 18.51 9.53
CA ALA A 29 21.38 18.84 10.72
C ALA A 29 21.76 20.33 10.80
N LEU A 30 21.59 21.10 9.70
CA LEU A 30 21.88 22.52 9.72
C LEU A 30 20.84 23.26 10.57
N PRO A 31 21.24 24.26 11.37
CA PRO A 31 20.30 25.08 12.11
C PRO A 31 19.34 25.78 11.14
N THR A 32 18.07 25.40 11.17
CA THR A 32 17.02 26.11 10.45
C THR A 32 16.39 27.11 11.43
N GLU A 33 16.17 28.36 11.00
CA GLU A 33 15.26 29.24 11.73
C GLU A 33 13.94 28.50 11.90
N GLN A 34 13.55 28.27 13.16
CA GLN A 34 12.23 27.71 13.42
C GLN A 34 11.22 28.68 12.83
N ALA A 35 10.36 28.21 11.93
CA ALA A 35 9.23 29.02 11.52
C ALA A 35 8.54 29.50 12.79
N PRO A 36 8.09 30.78 12.88
CA PRO A 36 7.31 31.22 14.02
C PRO A 36 6.24 30.15 14.23
N GLN A 37 6.25 29.51 15.42
CA GLN A 37 5.15 28.65 15.80
C GLN A 37 3.93 29.54 15.64
N ALA A 38 3.04 29.16 14.70
CA ALA A 38 1.77 29.85 14.62
C ALA A 38 1.24 29.85 16.06
N THR A 39 1.15 31.03 16.65
CA THR A 39 0.59 31.19 17.97
C THR A 39 -0.86 30.77 17.84
N ALA A 40 -1.06 29.45 17.87
CA ALA A 40 -2.37 28.86 17.97
C ALA A 40 -2.93 29.42 19.27
N SER A 41 -3.99 30.20 19.19
CA SER A 41 -4.86 30.46 20.32
C SER A 41 -5.01 29.13 21.03
N VAL A 42 -4.57 29.02 22.26
CA VAL A 42 -4.47 27.90 23.19
C VAL A 42 -5.38 26.69 22.80
N ALA A 43 -5.09 26.02 21.70
CA ALA A 43 -5.65 24.72 21.43
C ALA A 43 -4.92 23.76 22.37
N THR A 44 -5.60 23.34 23.42
CA THR A 44 -5.04 22.46 24.43
C THR A 44 -4.94 21.07 23.85
N ILE A 45 -3.73 20.52 23.86
CA ILE A 45 -3.52 19.10 23.52
C ILE A 45 -4.40 18.25 24.42
N ASN A 46 -5.20 17.39 23.81
CA ASN A 46 -6.00 16.38 24.50
C ASN A 46 -5.15 15.13 24.73
N ALA A 47 -4.98 14.75 26.01
CA ALA A 47 -4.16 13.58 26.35
C ALA A 47 -4.76 12.27 25.86
N GLY A 48 -6.09 12.11 25.87
CA GLY A 48 -6.79 10.94 25.36
C GLY A 48 -6.62 10.78 23.85
N ASP A 49 -6.84 11.87 23.09
CA ASP A 49 -6.62 11.89 21.64
C ASP A 49 -5.15 11.58 21.28
N THR A 50 -4.22 12.17 22.02
CA THR A 50 -2.78 11.95 21.82
C THR A 50 -2.41 10.49 22.08
N ALA A 51 -2.86 9.91 23.19
CA ALA A 51 -2.60 8.48 23.52
C ALA A 51 -3.19 7.54 22.46
N TRP A 52 -4.42 7.82 22.02
CA TRP A 52 -5.05 7.06 20.94
C TRP A 52 -4.26 7.15 19.65
N MET A 53 -3.85 8.36 19.23
CA MET A 53 -3.14 8.56 17.98
C MET A 53 -1.72 8.00 18.00
N LEU A 54 -1.01 7.99 19.14
CA LEU A 54 0.26 7.28 19.31
C LEU A 54 0.07 5.77 19.07
N THR A 55 -0.96 5.20 19.71
CA THR A 55 -1.32 3.78 19.55
C THR A 55 -1.73 3.48 18.10
N ALA A 56 -2.63 4.26 17.52
CA ALA A 56 -3.09 4.09 16.14
C ALA A 56 -1.92 4.18 15.14
N THR A 57 -0.98 5.12 15.34
CA THR A 57 0.20 5.26 14.49
C THR A 57 1.09 4.02 14.53
N ALA A 58 1.29 3.43 15.71
CA ALA A 58 2.04 2.18 15.87
C ALA A 58 1.31 0.98 15.21
N LEU A 59 -0.01 0.89 15.38
CA LEU A 59 -0.84 -0.14 14.76
C LEU A 59 -0.76 -0.09 13.23
N VAL A 60 -0.82 1.11 12.62
CA VAL A 60 -0.71 1.24 11.16
C VAL A 60 0.70 0.89 10.67
N LEU A 61 1.76 1.23 11.43
CA LEU A 61 3.12 0.79 11.06
C LEU A 61 3.20 -0.74 10.99
N LEU A 62 2.56 -1.46 11.91
CA LEU A 62 2.54 -2.93 11.93
C LEU A 62 1.93 -3.54 10.66
N MET A 63 1.05 -2.81 9.96
CA MET A 63 0.45 -3.30 8.72
C MET A 63 1.48 -3.53 7.60
N THR A 64 2.55 -2.75 7.53
CA THR A 64 3.58 -2.94 6.49
C THR A 64 4.37 -4.24 6.67
N PRO A 65 4.89 -4.61 7.86
CA PRO A 65 5.37 -5.97 8.12
C PRO A 65 4.28 -7.04 7.92
N GLY A 66 3.03 -6.77 8.32
CA GLY A 66 1.91 -7.67 8.07
C GLY A 66 1.71 -7.97 6.59
N LEU A 67 1.76 -6.94 5.74
CA LEU A 67 1.72 -7.08 4.28
C LEU A 67 2.90 -7.90 3.74
N SER A 68 4.10 -7.68 4.30
CA SER A 68 5.30 -8.43 3.97
C SER A 68 5.09 -9.94 4.18
N PHE A 69 4.53 -10.36 5.32
CA PHE A 69 4.19 -11.77 5.58
C PHE A 69 3.04 -12.26 4.69
N PHE A 70 2.01 -11.45 4.50
CA PHE A 70 0.88 -11.80 3.64
C PHE A 70 1.31 -12.08 2.21
N TYR A 71 2.08 -11.18 1.59
CA TYR A 71 2.59 -11.34 0.23
C TYR A 71 3.69 -12.41 0.14
N GLY A 72 4.66 -12.39 1.07
CA GLY A 72 5.74 -13.36 1.12
C GLY A 72 5.24 -14.80 1.25
N GLY A 73 4.13 -15.01 1.98
CA GLY A 73 3.51 -16.33 2.09
C GLY A 73 2.83 -16.80 0.81
N MET A 74 2.39 -15.89 -0.07
CA MET A 74 1.64 -16.21 -1.29
C MET A 74 2.49 -16.39 -2.55
N VAL A 75 3.70 -15.77 -2.61
CA VAL A 75 4.58 -15.87 -3.78
C VAL A 75 5.24 -17.24 -3.90
N ASP A 76 5.94 -17.47 -5.04
CA ASP A 76 6.83 -18.62 -5.19
C ASP A 76 7.97 -18.55 -4.16
N ARG A 77 8.38 -19.73 -3.64
CA ARG A 77 9.42 -19.86 -2.59
C ARG A 77 10.73 -19.14 -2.91
N ARG A 78 11.09 -19.00 -4.18
CA ARG A 78 12.30 -18.31 -4.67
C ARG A 78 12.21 -16.78 -4.67
N ASN A 79 11.07 -16.22 -4.28
CA ASN A 79 10.79 -14.78 -4.32
C ASN A 79 10.29 -14.24 -2.98
N VAL A 80 10.37 -15.02 -1.89
CA VAL A 80 9.83 -14.66 -0.57
C VAL A 80 10.60 -13.50 0.03
N ILE A 81 11.92 -13.61 0.12
CA ILE A 81 12.78 -12.59 0.72
C ILE A 81 12.69 -11.29 -0.06
N SER A 82 12.79 -11.35 -1.39
CA SER A 82 12.68 -10.17 -2.26
C SER A 82 11.34 -9.47 -2.10
N THR A 83 10.24 -10.23 -2.06
CA THR A 83 8.89 -9.66 -1.89
C THR A 83 8.73 -9.04 -0.50
N MET A 84 9.23 -9.69 0.54
CA MET A 84 9.19 -9.16 1.91
C MET A 84 10.03 -7.89 2.03
N LEU A 85 11.24 -7.87 1.47
CA LEU A 85 12.15 -6.73 1.52
C LEU A 85 11.57 -5.51 0.79
N GLN A 86 10.79 -5.70 -0.28
CA GLN A 86 10.12 -4.59 -0.97
C GLN A 86 9.19 -3.79 -0.04
N SER A 87 8.46 -4.46 0.85
CA SER A 87 7.64 -3.78 1.85
C SER A 87 8.50 -3.06 2.90
N PHE A 88 9.59 -3.67 3.36
CA PHE A 88 10.48 -3.06 4.34
C PHE A 88 11.22 -1.84 3.80
N ILE A 89 11.71 -1.91 2.56
CA ILE A 89 12.44 -0.76 1.98
C ILE A 89 11.52 0.43 1.72
N ALA A 90 10.24 0.20 1.45
CA ALA A 90 9.25 1.27 1.33
C ALA A 90 9.13 2.07 2.64
N MET A 91 9.21 1.40 3.82
CA MET A 91 9.22 2.12 5.11
C MET A 91 10.38 3.11 5.21
N GLY A 92 11.58 2.71 4.79
CA GLY A 92 12.76 3.59 4.82
C GLY A 92 12.66 4.73 3.82
N LEU A 93 12.43 4.39 2.53
CA LEU A 93 12.40 5.37 1.43
C LEU A 93 11.33 6.44 1.65
N VAL A 94 10.09 6.00 1.89
CA VAL A 94 8.97 6.93 2.04
C VAL A 94 9.10 7.77 3.30
N SER A 95 9.67 7.23 4.39
CA SER A 95 9.90 8.03 5.61
C SER A 95 10.84 9.21 5.36
N ILE A 96 11.93 9.00 4.61
CA ILE A 96 12.86 10.08 4.27
C ILE A 96 12.22 11.09 3.33
N LEU A 97 11.53 10.63 2.28
CA LEU A 97 10.81 11.50 1.36
C LEU A 97 9.72 12.32 2.06
N TRP A 98 9.01 11.71 3.01
CA TRP A 98 7.94 12.35 3.76
C TRP A 98 8.45 13.49 4.63
N VAL A 99 9.53 13.25 5.38
CA VAL A 99 10.19 14.27 6.19
C VAL A 99 10.74 15.39 5.32
N THR A 100 11.34 15.04 4.18
CA THR A 100 12.00 16.01 3.30
C THR A 100 10.98 16.94 2.64
N VAL A 101 9.98 16.40 1.97
CA VAL A 101 9.04 17.21 1.16
C VAL A 101 7.63 16.62 1.08
N GLY A 102 7.45 15.31 1.27
CA GLY A 102 6.18 14.63 1.03
C GLY A 102 5.05 15.15 1.92
N PHE A 103 5.34 15.42 3.20
CA PHE A 103 4.35 16.01 4.10
C PHE A 103 3.91 17.41 3.65
N SER A 104 4.85 18.23 3.14
CA SER A 104 4.51 19.54 2.56
C SER A 104 3.61 19.38 1.33
N LEU A 105 3.92 18.46 0.42
CA LEU A 105 3.14 18.24 -0.81
C LEU A 105 1.72 17.77 -0.49
N ALA A 106 1.54 16.96 0.57
CA ALA A 106 0.24 16.44 0.97
C ALA A 106 -0.55 17.41 1.84
N PHE A 107 0.09 18.12 2.78
CA PHE A 107 -0.58 18.87 3.85
C PHE A 107 -0.05 20.31 4.04
N GLY A 108 0.84 20.79 3.19
CA GLY A 108 1.29 22.18 3.15
C GLY A 108 0.23 23.14 2.62
N ASP A 109 0.54 24.42 2.59
CA ASP A 109 -0.33 25.47 2.07
C ASP A 109 -0.80 25.12 0.65
N SER A 110 -2.10 25.14 0.44
CA SER A 110 -2.70 24.56 -0.75
C SER A 110 -2.52 25.43 -2.00
N TRP A 111 -1.97 24.87 -3.05
CA TRP A 111 -2.00 25.46 -4.38
C TRP A 111 -3.27 24.99 -5.11
N HIS A 112 -4.29 25.84 -5.09
CA HIS A 112 -5.57 25.64 -5.79
C HIS A 112 -6.29 24.30 -5.49
N GLY A 113 -6.07 23.72 -4.32
CA GLY A 113 -6.67 22.44 -3.93
C GLY A 113 -6.03 21.20 -4.57
N VAL A 114 -4.92 21.37 -5.31
CA VAL A 114 -4.30 20.30 -6.09
C VAL A 114 -3.07 19.71 -5.41
N ILE A 115 -2.24 20.55 -4.79
CA ILE A 115 -1.01 20.10 -4.12
C ILE A 115 -0.58 21.13 -3.08
N GLY A 116 0.10 20.69 -2.04
CA GLY A 116 0.68 21.58 -1.04
C GLY A 116 1.99 22.23 -1.50
N ASP A 117 2.26 23.44 -1.02
CA ASP A 117 3.55 24.13 -1.24
C ASP A 117 4.69 23.31 -0.61
N PRO A 118 5.68 22.85 -1.40
CA PRO A 118 6.80 22.05 -0.90
C PRO A 118 7.62 22.75 0.19
N ARG A 119 7.52 24.06 0.33
CA ARG A 119 8.27 24.87 1.31
C ARG A 119 7.64 24.91 2.68
N THR A 120 6.30 24.67 2.81
CA THR A 120 5.54 24.86 4.06
C THR A 120 6.14 24.09 5.23
N PHE A 121 6.39 22.80 5.03
CA PHE A 121 6.95 21.89 6.05
C PHE A 121 8.25 21.23 5.58
N PHE A 122 8.99 21.86 4.68
CA PHE A 122 10.25 21.29 4.16
C PHE A 122 11.18 20.88 5.31
N MET A 123 11.69 19.66 5.28
CA MET A 123 12.52 19.06 6.35
C MET A 123 11.83 19.09 7.71
N PHE A 124 10.49 18.95 7.74
CA PHE A 124 9.65 19.06 8.93
C PHE A 124 9.77 20.42 9.67
N LYS A 125 10.15 21.47 8.96
CA LYS A 125 10.16 22.82 9.56
C LYS A 125 8.77 23.17 10.12
N GLY A 126 8.72 23.52 11.40
CA GLY A 126 7.46 23.82 12.10
C GLY A 126 6.61 22.62 12.50
N VAL A 127 7.03 21.38 12.19
CA VAL A 127 6.35 20.14 12.59
C VAL A 127 6.88 19.71 13.97
N GLY A 128 6.17 20.09 15.02
CA GLY A 128 6.62 19.89 16.40
C GLY A 128 5.51 19.41 17.35
N ALA A 129 5.72 19.68 18.63
CA ALA A 129 4.81 19.26 19.71
C ALA A 129 3.52 20.11 19.79
N SER A 130 3.45 21.24 19.09
CA SER A 130 2.26 22.09 19.07
C SER A 130 1.18 21.53 18.13
N PRO A 131 -0.11 21.71 18.46
CA PRO A 131 -1.20 21.37 17.55
C PRO A 131 -1.24 22.35 16.37
N HIS A 132 -1.90 21.94 15.28
CA HIS A 132 -2.16 22.77 14.10
C HIS A 132 -3.66 22.98 13.95
N GLN A 133 -4.10 24.22 13.81
CA GLN A 133 -5.51 24.58 13.89
C GLN A 133 -6.42 23.78 12.94
N SER A 134 -6.02 23.57 11.69
CA SER A 134 -6.83 22.89 10.68
C SER A 134 -6.49 21.42 10.47
N LEU A 135 -5.25 20.98 10.77
CA LEU A 135 -4.80 19.61 10.51
C LEU A 135 -4.88 18.73 11.76
N SER A 136 -4.54 19.28 12.92
CA SER A 136 -4.41 18.50 14.17
C SER A 136 -4.76 19.35 15.40
N PRO A 137 -6.02 19.78 15.55
CA PRO A 137 -6.39 20.76 16.57
C PRO A 137 -6.22 20.28 18.01
N THR A 138 -6.28 18.97 18.28
CA THR A 138 -6.22 18.38 19.62
C THR A 138 -4.97 17.54 19.88
N ILE A 139 -4.12 17.34 18.86
CA ILE A 139 -2.91 16.53 18.96
C ILE A 139 -1.69 17.26 18.37
N PRO A 140 -0.45 16.91 18.78
CA PRO A 140 0.76 17.47 18.18
C PRO A 140 0.79 17.29 16.65
N LEU A 141 1.22 18.31 15.91
CA LEU A 141 1.37 18.23 14.45
C LEU A 141 2.35 17.12 14.04
N ALA A 142 3.41 16.92 14.83
CA ALA A 142 4.35 15.82 14.60
C ALA A 142 3.67 14.43 14.64
N LEU A 143 2.70 14.24 15.54
CA LEU A 143 1.95 13.00 15.64
C LEU A 143 1.00 12.80 14.44
N PHE A 144 0.32 13.87 14.02
CA PHE A 144 -0.46 13.86 12.78
C PHE A 144 0.40 13.51 11.57
N ALA A 145 1.56 14.17 11.41
CA ALA A 145 2.48 13.90 10.32
C ALA A 145 2.99 12.45 10.32
N LEU A 146 3.30 11.89 11.50
CA LEU A 146 3.70 10.49 11.65
C LEU A 146 2.55 9.52 11.32
N PHE A 147 1.32 9.81 11.71
CA PHE A 147 0.15 9.00 11.38
C PHE A 147 -0.05 8.95 9.86
N GLN A 148 -0.07 10.11 9.20
CA GLN A 148 -0.22 10.22 7.75
C GLN A 148 0.93 9.56 6.97
N LEU A 149 2.15 9.59 7.51
CA LEU A 149 3.30 8.85 6.96
C LEU A 149 3.00 7.36 6.80
N LYS A 150 2.27 6.74 7.72
CA LYS A 150 2.03 5.29 7.66
C LYS A 150 1.18 4.91 6.44
N PHE A 151 0.26 5.76 6.05
CA PHE A 151 -0.53 5.62 4.82
C PHE A 151 0.33 5.81 3.56
N ALA A 152 1.21 6.80 3.59
CA ALA A 152 2.18 7.04 2.51
C ALA A 152 3.13 5.85 2.30
N ILE A 153 3.51 5.14 3.37
CA ILE A 153 4.38 3.95 3.32
C ILE A 153 3.63 2.75 2.72
N ILE A 154 2.44 2.44 3.25
CA ILE A 154 1.77 1.20 2.88
C ILE A 154 1.24 1.24 1.44
N THR A 155 0.86 2.40 0.93
CA THR A 155 0.26 2.51 -0.41
C THR A 155 1.19 2.00 -1.52
N PRO A 156 2.45 2.45 -1.67
CA PRO A 156 3.36 1.87 -2.66
C PRO A 156 3.77 0.42 -2.33
N ALA A 157 3.77 0.02 -1.04
CA ALA A 157 4.04 -1.35 -0.67
C ALA A 157 2.96 -2.32 -1.18
N LEU A 158 1.69 -1.91 -1.24
CA LEU A 158 0.61 -2.72 -1.82
C LEU A 158 0.84 -3.08 -3.28
N ILE A 159 1.43 -2.16 -4.06
CA ILE A 159 1.63 -2.32 -5.51
C ILE A 159 2.53 -3.52 -5.82
N THR A 160 3.46 -3.86 -4.93
CA THR A 160 4.47 -4.90 -5.14
C THR A 160 3.87 -6.27 -5.45
N GLY A 161 2.70 -6.57 -4.89
CA GLY A 161 2.00 -7.82 -5.12
C GLY A 161 1.68 -8.08 -6.59
N ALA A 162 1.46 -7.03 -7.40
CA ALA A 162 1.06 -7.18 -8.79
C ALA A 162 2.20 -7.66 -9.71
N PHE A 163 3.44 -7.36 -9.38
CA PHE A 163 4.62 -7.67 -10.20
C PHE A 163 5.68 -8.49 -9.47
N ALA A 164 5.31 -9.12 -8.35
CA ALA A 164 6.19 -10.01 -7.61
C ALA A 164 6.81 -11.09 -8.52
N GLY A 165 8.10 -11.35 -8.32
CA GLY A 165 8.86 -12.34 -9.08
C GLY A 165 9.42 -11.88 -10.42
N ARG A 166 9.21 -10.61 -10.86
CA ARG A 166 9.75 -10.12 -12.15
C ARG A 166 10.26 -8.67 -12.16
N VAL A 167 10.09 -7.92 -11.07
CA VAL A 167 10.56 -6.54 -10.99
C VAL A 167 12.01 -6.49 -10.49
N ARG A 168 12.83 -5.64 -11.09
CA ARG A 168 14.17 -5.33 -10.61
C ARG A 168 14.10 -4.46 -9.38
N PHE A 169 14.79 -4.86 -8.30
CA PHE A 169 14.71 -4.20 -7.00
C PHE A 169 15.09 -2.70 -7.04
N SER A 170 16.16 -2.35 -7.76
CA SER A 170 16.58 -0.95 -7.90
C SER A 170 15.59 -0.07 -8.67
N SER A 171 14.95 -0.61 -9.71
CA SER A 171 13.88 0.10 -10.43
C SER A 171 12.62 0.26 -9.59
N TYR A 172 12.29 -0.76 -8.78
CA TYR A 172 11.20 -0.67 -7.81
C TYR A 172 11.42 0.49 -6.81
N MET A 173 12.63 0.61 -6.25
CA MET A 173 12.95 1.71 -5.34
C MET A 173 12.74 3.09 -5.98
N LEU A 174 13.19 3.26 -7.23
CA LEU A 174 12.98 4.50 -7.98
C LEU A 174 11.47 4.75 -8.21
N PHE A 175 10.73 3.73 -8.63
CA PHE A 175 9.28 3.84 -8.81
C PHE A 175 8.56 4.24 -7.51
N VAL A 176 8.90 3.65 -6.36
CA VAL A 176 8.33 4.02 -5.05
C VAL A 176 8.54 5.50 -4.75
N CYS A 177 9.75 6.01 -5.00
CA CYS A 177 10.03 7.44 -4.79
C CYS A 177 9.16 8.33 -5.70
N LEU A 178 9.08 8.02 -6.98
CA LEU A 178 8.30 8.79 -7.95
C LEU A 178 6.79 8.68 -7.66
N PHE A 179 6.29 7.48 -7.39
CA PHE A 179 4.88 7.27 -7.04
C PHE A 179 4.48 8.04 -5.78
N SER A 180 5.31 7.98 -4.73
CA SER A 180 5.02 8.68 -3.48
C SER A 180 4.89 10.19 -3.68
N LEU A 181 5.79 10.79 -4.47
CA LEU A 181 5.79 12.24 -4.70
C LEU A 181 4.73 12.70 -5.69
N PHE A 182 4.56 11.98 -6.81
CA PHE A 182 3.78 12.46 -7.95
C PHE A 182 2.37 11.87 -8.05
N ILE A 183 2.08 10.79 -7.34
CA ILE A 183 0.74 10.19 -7.31
C ILE A 183 0.15 10.29 -5.90
N TYR A 184 0.84 9.73 -4.90
CA TYR A 184 0.30 9.63 -3.55
C TYR A 184 0.09 11.00 -2.89
N CYS A 185 1.11 11.86 -2.87
CA CYS A 185 1.00 13.17 -2.21
C CYS A 185 -0.10 14.06 -2.81
N PRO A 186 -0.25 14.20 -4.15
CA PRO A 186 -1.38 14.89 -4.74
C PRO A 186 -2.73 14.30 -4.33
N LEU A 187 -2.90 12.96 -4.39
CA LEU A 187 -4.16 12.31 -4.00
C LEU A 187 -4.51 12.55 -2.52
N ALA A 188 -3.53 12.47 -1.63
CA ALA A 188 -3.70 12.78 -0.20
C ALA A 188 -4.13 14.24 0.00
N HIS A 189 -3.55 15.17 -0.77
CA HIS A 189 -3.94 16.57 -0.75
C HIS A 189 -5.38 16.77 -1.23
N TRP A 190 -5.75 16.19 -2.37
CA TRP A 190 -7.10 16.32 -2.95
C TRP A 190 -8.19 15.85 -1.99
N THR A 191 -7.90 14.76 -1.28
CA THR A 191 -8.91 14.02 -0.50
C THR A 191 -8.94 14.42 0.97
N TRP A 192 -7.78 14.67 1.58
CA TRP A 192 -7.69 14.86 3.03
C TRP A 192 -7.30 16.26 3.47
N HIS A 193 -6.62 17.03 2.62
CA HIS A 193 -6.32 18.41 2.97
C HIS A 193 -7.62 19.23 3.07
N PRO A 194 -7.79 20.14 4.09
CA PRO A 194 -9.00 20.95 4.23
C PRO A 194 -9.40 21.73 2.98
N GLN A 195 -8.42 22.15 2.17
CA GLN A 195 -8.63 22.87 0.91
C GLN A 195 -8.51 21.97 -0.33
N GLY A 196 -8.34 20.64 -0.18
CA GLY A 196 -8.28 19.71 -1.29
C GLY A 196 -9.59 19.71 -2.10
N PHE A 197 -9.53 19.70 -3.43
CA PHE A 197 -10.71 19.91 -4.26
C PHE A 197 -11.74 18.78 -4.13
N LEU A 198 -11.33 17.51 -3.97
CA LEU A 198 -12.27 16.41 -3.75
C LEU A 198 -12.98 16.55 -2.40
N ARG A 199 -12.25 16.95 -1.37
CA ARG A 199 -12.83 17.23 -0.06
C ARG A 199 -13.83 18.40 -0.12
N GLN A 200 -13.48 19.46 -0.83
CA GLN A 200 -14.36 20.62 -1.02
C GLN A 200 -15.63 20.28 -1.83
N TRP A 201 -15.56 19.29 -2.70
CA TRP A 201 -16.75 18.77 -3.41
C TRP A 201 -17.64 17.88 -2.51
N GLY A 202 -17.20 17.57 -1.28
CA GLY A 202 -17.95 16.69 -0.38
C GLY A 202 -17.76 15.21 -0.66
N VAL A 203 -16.65 14.82 -1.30
CA VAL A 203 -16.28 13.42 -1.46
C VAL A 203 -15.87 12.87 -0.08
N LEU A 204 -16.53 11.78 0.32
CA LEU A 204 -16.28 11.10 1.58
C LEU A 204 -15.27 9.97 1.38
N ASP A 205 -14.11 10.11 1.99
CA ASP A 205 -13.08 9.06 2.04
C ASP A 205 -12.42 9.09 3.42
N PHE A 206 -12.97 8.29 4.34
CA PHE A 206 -12.63 8.35 5.76
C PHE A 206 -11.16 8.02 6.02
N ALA A 207 -10.65 6.98 5.38
CA ALA A 207 -9.30 6.49 5.65
C ALA A 207 -8.50 6.06 4.41
N GLY A 208 -8.98 6.29 3.17
CA GLY A 208 -8.16 6.07 2.00
C GLY A 208 -8.68 5.06 0.97
N GLY A 209 -9.99 5.02 0.75
CA GLY A 209 -10.56 4.25 -0.35
C GLY A 209 -10.01 4.66 -1.71
N THR A 210 -9.86 5.97 -1.96
CA THR A 210 -9.20 6.52 -3.15
C THR A 210 -7.69 6.56 -3.01
N VAL A 211 -7.18 7.20 -1.93
CA VAL A 211 -5.77 7.56 -1.75
C VAL A 211 -4.87 6.34 -1.59
N VAL A 212 -5.36 5.27 -0.95
CA VAL A 212 -4.58 4.07 -0.67
C VAL A 212 -5.01 2.91 -1.58
N HIS A 213 -6.29 2.51 -1.51
CA HIS A 213 -6.71 1.25 -2.12
C HIS A 213 -6.93 1.36 -3.61
N MET A 214 -7.68 2.35 -4.04
CA MET A 214 -7.90 2.58 -5.47
C MET A 214 -6.58 2.98 -6.15
N ALA A 215 -5.80 3.88 -5.53
CA ALA A 215 -4.50 4.29 -6.04
C ALA A 215 -3.51 3.12 -6.11
N GLY A 216 -3.37 2.35 -5.03
CA GLY A 216 -2.51 1.16 -5.01
C GLY A 216 -2.94 0.11 -6.03
N GLY A 217 -4.25 -0.18 -6.12
CA GLY A 217 -4.80 -1.17 -7.05
C GLY A 217 -4.65 -0.78 -8.52
N LEU A 218 -4.88 0.49 -8.88
CA LEU A 218 -4.72 0.97 -10.27
C LEU A 218 -3.26 1.12 -10.67
N ALA A 219 -2.37 1.52 -9.76
CA ALA A 219 -0.93 1.52 -10.00
C ALA A 219 -0.39 0.08 -10.16
N ALA A 220 -0.96 -0.88 -9.43
CA ALA A 220 -0.68 -2.30 -9.58
C ALA A 220 -1.11 -2.81 -10.97
N LEU A 221 -2.30 -2.44 -11.43
CA LEU A 221 -2.77 -2.73 -12.79
C LEU A 221 -1.82 -2.15 -13.84
N ALA A 222 -1.43 -0.86 -13.70
CA ALA A 222 -0.45 -0.23 -14.59
C ALA A 222 0.88 -1.01 -14.63
N GLY A 223 1.39 -1.43 -13.46
CA GLY A 223 2.62 -2.21 -13.34
C GLY A 223 2.52 -3.60 -13.96
N ALA A 224 1.38 -4.28 -13.76
CA ALA A 224 1.13 -5.59 -14.37
C ALA A 224 1.07 -5.52 -15.91
N LEU A 225 0.43 -4.46 -16.45
CA LEU A 225 0.37 -4.21 -17.90
C LEU A 225 1.76 -3.84 -18.46
N PHE A 226 2.50 -2.98 -17.77
CA PHE A 226 3.81 -2.50 -18.21
C PHE A 226 4.87 -3.61 -18.23
N LEU A 227 5.01 -4.35 -17.13
CA LEU A 227 6.00 -5.42 -16.98
C LEU A 227 5.63 -6.69 -17.74
N GLY A 228 4.36 -6.87 -18.13
CA GLY A 228 3.90 -8.02 -18.86
C GLY A 228 3.92 -9.32 -18.05
N ARG A 229 3.74 -10.44 -18.73
CA ARG A 229 3.51 -11.76 -18.12
C ARG A 229 4.82 -12.43 -17.70
N ARG A 230 4.82 -13.07 -16.53
CA ARG A 230 5.89 -13.97 -16.09
C ARG A 230 5.94 -15.21 -16.97
N THR A 231 7.10 -15.84 -17.07
CA THR A 231 7.28 -17.11 -17.76
C THR A 231 6.35 -18.18 -17.22
N ALA A 232 6.22 -18.29 -15.90
CA ALA A 232 5.29 -19.23 -15.25
C ALA A 232 3.82 -18.97 -15.65
N HIS A 233 3.40 -17.71 -15.77
CA HIS A 233 2.06 -17.36 -16.22
C HIS A 233 1.83 -17.67 -17.71
N LYS A 234 2.82 -17.42 -18.58
CA LYS A 234 2.75 -17.79 -20.01
C LYS A 234 2.62 -19.29 -20.21
N LEU A 235 3.33 -20.08 -19.39
CA LEU A 235 3.33 -21.54 -19.44
C LEU A 235 2.17 -22.15 -18.64
N GLN A 236 1.31 -21.34 -18.02
CA GLN A 236 0.19 -21.78 -17.18
C GLN A 236 0.60 -22.76 -16.07
N THR A 237 1.82 -22.63 -15.56
CA THR A 237 2.30 -23.46 -14.45
C THR A 237 1.59 -23.08 -13.15
N VAL A 238 1.16 -24.10 -12.40
CA VAL A 238 0.53 -23.89 -11.09
C VAL A 238 1.57 -23.30 -10.13
N GLN A 239 1.31 -22.10 -9.62
CA GLN A 239 2.11 -21.52 -8.56
C GLN A 239 1.58 -22.00 -7.21
N VAL A 240 2.46 -22.58 -6.41
CA VAL A 240 2.15 -23.01 -5.05
C VAL A 240 2.61 -21.90 -4.10
N PRO A 241 1.74 -21.42 -3.20
CA PRO A 241 2.12 -20.45 -2.17
C PRO A 241 3.29 -20.98 -1.33
N ALA A 242 4.29 -20.14 -1.07
CA ALA A 242 5.49 -20.53 -0.34
C ALA A 242 5.17 -20.99 1.09
N HIS A 243 4.25 -20.27 1.79
CA HIS A 243 4.00 -20.53 3.21
C HIS A 243 2.63 -20.01 3.67
N VAL A 244 1.59 -20.82 3.57
CA VAL A 244 0.22 -20.42 3.96
C VAL A 244 0.12 -19.92 5.42
N PRO A 245 0.81 -20.49 6.44
CA PRO A 245 0.86 -19.92 7.78
C PRO A 245 1.36 -18.47 7.85
N TYR A 246 2.28 -18.06 6.97
CA TYR A 246 2.70 -16.65 6.88
C TYR A 246 1.56 -15.76 6.36
N VAL A 247 0.74 -16.26 5.43
CA VAL A 247 -0.45 -15.52 4.95
C VAL A 247 -1.44 -15.29 6.08
N LEU A 248 -1.70 -16.32 6.91
CA LEU A 248 -2.57 -16.21 8.08
C LEU A 248 -2.03 -15.21 9.10
N LEU A 249 -0.73 -15.27 9.42
CA LEU A 249 -0.07 -14.34 10.32
C LEU A 249 -0.16 -12.90 9.78
N GLY A 250 0.22 -12.70 8.51
CA GLY A 250 0.16 -11.40 7.85
C GLY A 250 -1.25 -10.82 7.83
N THR A 251 -2.27 -11.65 7.56
CA THR A 251 -3.68 -11.23 7.63
C THR A 251 -4.08 -10.78 9.03
N GLY A 252 -3.66 -11.51 10.05
CA GLY A 252 -3.93 -11.13 11.45
C GLY A 252 -3.28 -9.78 11.81
N MET A 253 -2.02 -9.58 11.40
CA MET A 253 -1.32 -8.29 11.60
C MET A 253 -1.97 -7.15 10.83
N LEU A 254 -2.41 -7.39 9.58
CA LEU A 254 -3.14 -6.41 8.77
C LEU A 254 -4.47 -6.04 9.42
N TRP A 255 -5.27 -7.03 9.84
CA TRP A 255 -6.56 -6.77 10.49
C TRP A 255 -6.39 -5.98 11.79
N PHE A 256 -5.45 -6.41 12.64
CA PHE A 256 -5.15 -5.71 13.88
C PHE A 256 -4.70 -4.25 13.64
N GLY A 257 -3.80 -4.04 12.67
CA GLY A 257 -3.33 -2.71 12.31
C GLY A 257 -4.43 -1.84 11.70
N TRP A 258 -5.43 -2.45 11.04
CA TRP A 258 -6.52 -1.72 10.40
C TRP A 258 -7.47 -1.05 11.41
N PHE A 259 -7.48 -1.49 12.63
CA PHE A 259 -8.16 -0.75 13.71
C PHE A 259 -7.52 0.63 13.91
N GLY A 260 -6.20 0.70 13.91
CA GLY A 260 -5.48 1.98 13.92
C GLY A 260 -5.68 2.76 12.62
N PHE A 261 -5.67 2.07 11.47
CA PHE A 261 -5.83 2.66 10.15
C PHE A 261 -7.17 3.40 10.02
N ASN A 262 -8.28 2.72 10.28
CA ASN A 262 -9.62 3.29 10.16
C ASN A 262 -10.00 4.12 11.39
N ALA A 263 -9.95 3.58 12.60
CA ALA A 263 -10.40 4.32 13.77
C ALA A 263 -9.44 5.45 14.17
N GLY A 264 -8.14 5.34 13.85
CA GLY A 264 -7.19 6.44 13.97
C GLY A 264 -7.49 7.61 13.02
N SER A 265 -8.14 7.38 11.88
CA SER A 265 -8.54 8.44 10.94
C SER A 265 -9.61 9.38 11.48
N ALA A 266 -10.22 9.06 12.64
CA ALA A 266 -11.03 10.01 13.40
C ALA A 266 -10.18 11.13 14.04
N LEU A 267 -8.86 10.97 14.12
CA LEU A 267 -7.87 11.88 14.75
C LEU A 267 -8.17 12.21 16.22
N ALA A 268 -9.06 11.47 16.85
CA ALA A 268 -9.50 11.68 18.23
C ALA A 268 -10.05 10.39 18.84
N ALA A 269 -10.00 10.27 20.18
CA ALA A 269 -10.60 9.17 20.95
C ALA A 269 -12.08 9.49 21.24
N ASN A 270 -12.94 9.33 20.22
CA ASN A 270 -14.35 9.73 20.28
C ASN A 270 -15.30 8.66 19.73
N GLY A 271 -16.60 8.96 19.67
CA GLY A 271 -17.63 8.06 19.16
C GLY A 271 -17.43 7.66 17.69
N ILE A 272 -16.81 8.54 16.86
CA ILE A 272 -16.50 8.23 15.47
C ILE A 272 -15.39 7.18 15.40
N ALA A 273 -14.35 7.28 16.24
CA ALA A 273 -13.29 6.26 16.34
C ALA A 273 -13.86 4.91 16.77
N ALA A 274 -14.74 4.89 17.78
CA ALA A 274 -15.40 3.65 18.24
C ALA A 274 -16.27 3.05 17.14
N ARG A 275 -17.03 3.86 16.41
CA ARG A 275 -17.83 3.41 15.24
C ARG A 275 -16.92 2.81 14.16
N ALA A 276 -15.88 3.52 13.76
CA ALA A 276 -14.95 3.07 12.73
C ALA A 276 -14.25 1.75 13.11
N PHE A 277 -13.93 1.57 14.39
CA PHE A 277 -13.39 0.32 14.92
C PHE A 277 -14.37 -0.84 14.73
N LEU A 278 -15.65 -0.64 15.13
CA LEU A 278 -16.71 -1.64 15.05
C LEU A 278 -17.06 -1.99 13.59
N THR A 279 -17.26 -0.99 12.73
CA THR A 279 -17.60 -1.20 11.31
C THR A 279 -16.46 -1.89 10.56
N THR A 280 -15.19 -1.57 10.87
CA THR A 280 -14.01 -2.25 10.33
C THR A 280 -14.00 -3.72 10.66
N ASN A 281 -14.22 -4.08 11.94
CA ASN A 281 -14.28 -5.47 12.35
C ASN A 281 -15.42 -6.22 11.65
N THR A 282 -16.60 -5.62 11.62
CA THR A 282 -17.81 -6.26 11.10
C THR A 282 -17.75 -6.49 9.59
N ALA A 283 -17.27 -5.50 8.82
CA ALA A 283 -17.11 -5.64 7.38
C ALA A 283 -16.07 -6.71 7.00
N SER A 284 -14.95 -6.77 7.72
CA SER A 284 -13.92 -7.79 7.50
C SER A 284 -14.44 -9.20 7.78
N ALA A 285 -15.13 -9.39 8.90
CA ALA A 285 -15.73 -10.67 9.26
C ALA A 285 -16.77 -11.13 8.23
N ALA A 286 -17.68 -10.22 7.82
CA ALA A 286 -18.68 -10.50 6.81
C ALA A 286 -18.06 -10.87 5.45
N ALA A 287 -17.03 -10.13 5.04
CA ALA A 287 -16.32 -10.38 3.79
C ALA A 287 -15.56 -11.71 3.79
N MET A 288 -14.88 -12.06 4.88
CA MET A 288 -14.20 -13.33 5.04
C MET A 288 -15.15 -14.51 4.87
N LEU A 289 -16.28 -14.48 5.56
CA LEU A 289 -17.28 -15.54 5.47
C LEU A 289 -17.92 -15.61 4.09
N SER A 290 -18.24 -14.44 3.50
CA SER A 290 -18.83 -14.35 2.16
C SER A 290 -17.90 -14.91 1.10
N TRP A 291 -16.59 -14.66 1.18
CA TRP A 291 -15.62 -15.23 0.25
C TRP A 291 -15.62 -16.76 0.29
N ILE A 292 -15.52 -17.34 1.51
CA ILE A 292 -15.51 -18.79 1.69
C ILE A 292 -16.83 -19.40 1.20
N PHE A 293 -17.97 -18.83 1.60
CA PHE A 293 -19.28 -19.37 1.22
C PHE A 293 -19.53 -19.26 -0.29
N PHE A 294 -19.11 -18.18 -0.92
CA PHE A 294 -19.20 -18.00 -2.35
C PHE A 294 -18.33 -18.99 -3.13
N ASP A 295 -17.09 -19.25 -2.66
CA ASP A 295 -16.23 -20.29 -3.22
C ASP A 295 -16.86 -21.68 -3.07
N CYS A 296 -17.39 -22.01 -1.90
CA CYS A 296 -18.07 -23.30 -1.65
C CYS A 296 -19.31 -23.46 -2.52
N ALA A 297 -20.13 -22.41 -2.69
CA ALA A 297 -21.31 -22.44 -3.55
C ALA A 297 -20.95 -22.69 -5.04
N ARG A 298 -19.69 -22.36 -5.44
CA ARG A 298 -19.14 -22.65 -6.76
C ARG A 298 -18.40 -24.00 -6.85
N GLY A 299 -18.54 -24.84 -5.83
CA GLY A 299 -17.94 -26.18 -5.79
C GLY A 299 -16.47 -26.22 -5.39
N ARG A 300 -15.90 -25.12 -4.87
CA ARG A 300 -14.53 -25.10 -4.35
C ARG A 300 -14.51 -25.54 -2.88
N LYS A 301 -13.34 -25.97 -2.41
CA LYS A 301 -13.14 -26.25 -1.00
C LYS A 301 -12.89 -24.93 -0.22
N PRO A 302 -13.33 -24.83 1.03
CA PRO A 302 -12.94 -23.71 1.90
C PRO A 302 -11.41 -23.71 2.03
N SER A 303 -10.79 -22.52 1.90
CA SER A 303 -9.34 -22.38 1.95
C SER A 303 -8.90 -21.27 2.90
N ALA A 304 -7.73 -21.45 3.51
CA ALA A 304 -7.10 -20.41 4.33
C ALA A 304 -6.81 -19.13 3.51
N LEU A 305 -6.35 -19.30 2.27
CA LEU A 305 -6.09 -18.17 1.37
C LEU A 305 -7.39 -17.40 1.08
N GLY A 306 -8.48 -18.10 0.74
CA GLY A 306 -9.77 -17.46 0.50
C GLY A 306 -10.27 -16.69 1.71
N ALA A 307 -10.12 -17.26 2.92
CA ALA A 307 -10.46 -16.57 4.18
C ALA A 307 -9.63 -15.28 4.35
N CYS A 308 -8.32 -15.36 4.15
CA CYS A 308 -7.39 -14.24 4.29
C CYS A 308 -7.68 -13.13 3.27
N ILE A 309 -7.84 -13.48 2.00
CA ILE A 309 -8.16 -12.53 0.93
C ILE A 309 -9.51 -11.86 1.19
N GLY A 310 -10.54 -12.65 1.54
CA GLY A 310 -11.86 -12.12 1.88
C GLY A 310 -11.81 -11.13 3.03
N ALA A 311 -11.09 -11.46 4.11
CA ALA A 311 -10.90 -10.54 5.24
C ALA A 311 -10.29 -9.20 4.79
N VAL A 312 -9.19 -9.25 4.03
CA VAL A 312 -8.51 -8.03 3.52
C VAL A 312 -9.43 -7.23 2.60
N VAL A 313 -10.19 -7.86 1.71
CA VAL A 313 -11.16 -7.16 0.86
C VAL A 313 -12.23 -6.43 1.67
N GLY A 314 -12.72 -7.01 2.76
CA GLY A 314 -13.65 -6.35 3.68
C GLY A 314 -13.03 -5.11 4.34
N LEU A 315 -11.77 -5.21 4.78
CA LEU A 315 -11.00 -4.10 5.33
C LEU A 315 -10.83 -2.97 4.31
N VAL A 316 -10.49 -3.32 3.07
CA VAL A 316 -10.37 -2.38 1.94
C VAL A 316 -11.67 -1.64 1.68
N ALA A 317 -12.77 -2.37 1.52
CA ALA A 317 -14.04 -1.79 1.11
C ALA A 317 -14.69 -0.91 2.19
N ILE A 318 -14.46 -1.22 3.47
CA ILE A 318 -14.99 -0.39 4.57
C ILE A 318 -14.15 0.87 4.82
N THR A 319 -12.90 0.90 4.35
CA THR A 319 -11.95 2.00 4.61
C THR A 319 -12.52 3.39 4.30
N PRO A 320 -13.16 3.66 3.14
CA PRO A 320 -13.75 4.97 2.88
C PRO A 320 -15.01 5.26 3.70
N ALA A 321 -15.69 4.24 4.20
CA ALA A 321 -17.00 4.33 4.84
C ALA A 321 -16.95 4.26 6.38
N ALA A 322 -15.85 3.80 6.98
CA ALA A 322 -15.79 3.29 8.35
C ALA A 322 -16.38 4.23 9.42
N GLY A 323 -16.15 5.53 9.31
CA GLY A 323 -16.69 6.55 10.23
C GLY A 323 -18.07 7.09 9.86
N PHE A 324 -18.62 6.72 8.68
CA PHE A 324 -19.79 7.35 8.09
C PHE A 324 -21.02 6.44 8.01
N VAL A 325 -20.88 5.14 8.27
CA VAL A 325 -21.98 4.17 8.05
C VAL A 325 -22.36 3.42 9.30
N THR A 326 -23.57 2.87 9.29
CA THR A 326 -24.05 1.97 10.38
C THR A 326 -23.36 0.61 10.34
N VAL A 327 -23.45 -0.16 11.44
CA VAL A 327 -22.94 -1.53 11.51
C VAL A 327 -23.62 -2.45 10.48
N GLY A 328 -24.94 -2.29 10.29
CA GLY A 328 -25.67 -3.06 9.28
C GLY A 328 -25.18 -2.80 7.87
N ALA A 329 -24.95 -1.51 7.52
CA ALA A 329 -24.37 -1.13 6.23
C ALA A 329 -22.94 -1.68 6.06
N SER A 330 -22.13 -1.73 7.13
CA SER A 330 -20.77 -2.29 7.06
C SER A 330 -20.76 -3.79 6.74
N MET A 331 -21.74 -4.56 7.25
CA MET A 331 -21.92 -5.98 6.88
C MET A 331 -22.22 -6.12 5.39
N PHE A 332 -23.13 -5.29 4.87
CA PHE A 332 -23.46 -5.28 3.45
C PHE A 332 -22.25 -4.92 2.58
N ILE A 333 -21.52 -3.84 2.94
CA ILE A 333 -20.31 -3.38 2.22
C ILE A 333 -19.30 -4.52 2.14
N GLY A 334 -18.99 -5.17 3.26
CA GLY A 334 -18.04 -6.28 3.30
C GLY A 334 -18.49 -7.48 2.43
N THR A 335 -19.76 -7.89 2.57
CA THR A 335 -20.33 -9.00 1.80
C THR A 335 -20.32 -8.73 0.29
N PHE A 336 -20.82 -7.57 -0.11
CA PHE A 336 -20.90 -7.19 -1.52
C PHE A 336 -19.51 -7.07 -2.17
N ALA A 337 -18.60 -6.33 -1.54
CA ALA A 337 -17.26 -6.14 -2.05
C ALA A 337 -16.49 -7.46 -2.16
N SER A 338 -16.67 -8.37 -1.20
CA SER A 338 -16.08 -9.71 -1.22
C SER A 338 -16.52 -10.51 -2.46
N ILE A 339 -17.80 -10.51 -2.78
CA ILE A 339 -18.32 -11.22 -3.96
C ILE A 339 -17.81 -10.58 -5.25
N VAL A 340 -17.85 -9.25 -5.35
CA VAL A 340 -17.38 -8.51 -6.54
C VAL A 340 -15.89 -8.73 -6.78
N SER A 341 -15.06 -8.66 -5.73
CA SER A 341 -13.62 -8.90 -5.84
C SER A 341 -13.31 -10.37 -6.18
N ASN A 342 -14.04 -11.34 -5.62
CA ASN A 342 -13.88 -12.76 -5.97
C ASN A 342 -14.20 -13.01 -7.44
N ILE A 343 -15.26 -12.38 -7.98
CA ILE A 343 -15.58 -12.43 -9.41
C ILE A 343 -14.45 -11.79 -10.22
N ALA A 344 -13.94 -10.62 -9.81
CA ALA A 344 -12.84 -9.93 -10.49
C ALA A 344 -11.56 -10.77 -10.52
N VAL A 345 -11.21 -11.45 -9.41
CA VAL A 345 -10.10 -12.44 -9.37
C VAL A 345 -10.34 -13.55 -10.38
N HIS A 346 -11.55 -14.10 -10.44
CA HIS A 346 -11.88 -15.17 -11.39
C HIS A 346 -11.79 -14.69 -12.85
N LEU A 347 -12.21 -13.48 -13.16
CA LEU A 347 -12.06 -12.90 -14.50
C LEU A 347 -10.59 -12.66 -14.85
N ARG A 348 -9.82 -12.12 -13.91
CA ARG A 348 -8.37 -11.92 -14.08
C ARG A 348 -7.65 -13.24 -14.36
N THR A 349 -7.96 -14.32 -13.63
CA THR A 349 -7.34 -15.64 -13.86
C THR A 349 -7.61 -16.23 -15.25
N LYS A 350 -8.66 -15.79 -15.93
CA LYS A 350 -8.99 -16.18 -17.31
C LYS A 350 -8.41 -15.22 -18.36
N SER A 351 -7.84 -14.11 -17.94
CA SER A 351 -7.27 -13.09 -18.82
C SER A 351 -5.76 -13.28 -18.99
N GLU A 352 -5.18 -12.50 -19.89
CA GLU A 352 -3.73 -12.41 -20.06
C GLU A 352 -3.05 -11.49 -19.04
N LEU A 353 -3.81 -10.82 -18.18
CA LEU A 353 -3.28 -9.94 -17.15
C LEU A 353 -2.59 -10.75 -16.04
N ASP A 354 -1.29 -10.57 -15.88
CA ASP A 354 -0.50 -11.20 -14.82
C ASP A 354 -0.34 -10.24 -13.63
N ASP A 355 -1.43 -10.04 -12.89
CA ASP A 355 -1.41 -9.45 -11.55
C ASP A 355 -1.14 -10.60 -10.56
N THR A 356 0.11 -10.69 -10.08
CA THR A 356 0.63 -11.88 -9.39
C THR A 356 -0.19 -12.28 -8.18
N LEU A 357 -0.58 -11.31 -7.35
CA LEU A 357 -1.27 -11.53 -6.07
C LEU A 357 -2.65 -10.85 -6.01
N ASP A 358 -3.28 -10.64 -7.16
CA ASP A 358 -4.63 -10.08 -7.26
C ASP A 358 -4.80 -8.70 -6.62
N VAL A 359 -3.78 -7.84 -6.70
CA VAL A 359 -3.82 -6.51 -6.09
C VAL A 359 -4.89 -5.62 -6.70
N PHE A 360 -5.03 -5.60 -8.02
CA PHE A 360 -6.08 -4.83 -8.68
C PHE A 360 -7.49 -5.33 -8.33
N PRO A 361 -7.82 -6.63 -8.40
CA PRO A 361 -9.12 -7.13 -7.97
C PRO A 361 -9.44 -6.84 -6.49
N CYS A 362 -8.47 -6.95 -5.59
CA CYS A 362 -8.71 -6.80 -4.16
C CYS A 362 -8.71 -5.33 -3.71
N HIS A 363 -7.73 -4.53 -4.14
CA HIS A 363 -7.59 -3.14 -3.73
C HIS A 363 -8.23 -2.15 -4.72
N GLY A 364 -8.03 -2.32 -6.03
CA GLY A 364 -8.62 -1.46 -7.05
C GLY A 364 -10.12 -1.61 -7.10
N VAL A 365 -10.61 -2.82 -7.39
CA VAL A 365 -12.06 -3.10 -7.48
C VAL A 365 -12.71 -3.01 -6.12
N GLY A 366 -12.08 -3.54 -5.06
CA GLY A 366 -12.58 -3.43 -3.69
C GLY A 366 -12.68 -1.98 -3.20
N GLY A 367 -11.69 -1.13 -3.51
CA GLY A 367 -11.69 0.30 -3.19
C GLY A 367 -12.78 1.07 -3.94
N ILE A 368 -12.95 0.81 -5.24
CA ILE A 368 -14.04 1.40 -6.05
C ILE A 368 -15.42 1.01 -5.48
N ALA A 369 -15.61 -0.28 -5.17
CA ALA A 369 -16.85 -0.74 -4.55
C ALA A 369 -17.10 -0.07 -3.20
N GLY A 370 -16.05 0.06 -2.36
CA GLY A 370 -16.10 0.76 -1.08
C GLY A 370 -16.52 2.24 -1.25
N MET A 371 -15.91 2.97 -2.16
CA MET A 371 -16.23 4.38 -2.44
C MET A 371 -17.69 4.55 -2.91
N LEU A 372 -18.16 3.69 -3.82
CA LEU A 372 -19.56 3.72 -4.29
C LEU A 372 -20.53 3.44 -3.14
N LEU A 373 -20.25 2.43 -2.34
CA LEU A 373 -21.12 2.05 -1.22
C LEU A 373 -21.05 3.06 -0.06
N THR A 374 -19.93 3.79 0.10
CA THR A 374 -19.87 4.96 0.99
C THR A 374 -20.88 6.01 0.56
N ALA A 375 -20.91 6.37 -0.73
CA ALA A 375 -21.86 7.34 -1.24
C ALA A 375 -23.32 6.90 -1.15
N VAL A 376 -23.57 5.59 -1.14
CA VAL A 376 -24.91 5.04 -0.95
C VAL A 376 -25.35 5.07 0.50
N PHE A 377 -24.48 4.63 1.44
CA PHE A 377 -24.86 4.32 2.81
C PHE A 377 -24.40 5.35 3.86
N ALA A 378 -23.67 6.41 3.49
CA ALA A 378 -23.24 7.42 4.44
C ALA A 378 -24.42 8.03 5.19
N ASP A 379 -24.30 8.10 6.53
CA ASP A 379 -25.32 8.73 7.38
C ASP A 379 -25.55 10.18 6.91
N ASP A 380 -26.79 10.61 6.94
CA ASP A 380 -27.28 11.96 6.64
C ASP A 380 -27.07 12.44 5.17
N VAL A 381 -26.10 11.95 4.43
CA VAL A 381 -25.74 12.46 3.08
C VAL A 381 -25.69 11.39 2.00
N GLY A 382 -25.99 10.14 2.35
CA GLY A 382 -26.00 9.03 1.40
C GLY A 382 -27.25 8.96 0.52
N LEU A 383 -27.14 8.21 -0.58
CA LEU A 383 -28.25 8.03 -1.52
C LEU A 383 -29.51 7.44 -0.85
N ILE A 384 -29.35 6.53 0.12
CA ILE A 384 -30.49 5.94 0.86
C ILE A 384 -31.27 6.96 1.68
N HIS A 385 -30.67 8.14 1.96
CA HIS A 385 -31.30 9.28 2.65
C HIS A 385 -31.84 10.33 1.65
N GLY A 386 -31.84 10.02 0.36
CA GLY A 386 -32.37 10.90 -0.70
C GLY A 386 -31.35 11.90 -1.27
N HIS A 387 -30.08 11.81 -0.88
CA HIS A 387 -29.03 12.74 -1.35
C HIS A 387 -28.28 12.16 -2.54
N THR A 388 -28.53 12.67 -3.75
CA THR A 388 -27.85 12.22 -4.98
C THR A 388 -26.50 12.90 -5.20
N ALA A 389 -26.29 14.10 -4.64
CA ALA A 389 -25.06 14.87 -4.85
C ALA A 389 -23.80 14.12 -4.41
N THR A 390 -23.83 13.45 -3.27
CA THR A 390 -22.72 12.66 -2.77
C THR A 390 -22.34 11.56 -3.77
N LEU A 391 -23.32 10.81 -4.30
CA LEU A 391 -23.06 9.78 -5.30
C LEU A 391 -22.46 10.36 -6.59
N VAL A 392 -22.99 11.46 -7.08
CA VAL A 392 -22.48 12.13 -8.28
C VAL A 392 -21.04 12.60 -8.09
N ASN A 393 -20.72 13.22 -6.95
CA ASN A 393 -19.37 13.67 -6.65
C ASN A 393 -18.38 12.49 -6.50
N HIS A 394 -18.82 11.37 -5.91
CA HIS A 394 -18.02 10.15 -5.85
C HIS A 394 -17.75 9.56 -7.23
N LEU A 395 -18.75 9.55 -8.15
CA LEU A 395 -18.55 9.09 -9.53
C LEU A 395 -17.50 9.94 -10.28
N TYR A 396 -17.56 11.28 -10.13
CA TYR A 396 -16.52 12.16 -10.67
C TYR A 396 -15.15 11.88 -10.05
N ALA A 397 -15.09 11.76 -8.71
CA ALA A 397 -13.85 11.45 -8.02
C ALA A 397 -13.24 10.13 -8.49
N LEU A 398 -14.05 9.07 -8.63
CA LEU A 398 -13.60 7.77 -9.13
C LEU A 398 -13.00 7.89 -10.54
N GLY A 399 -13.66 8.62 -11.45
CA GLY A 399 -13.16 8.84 -12.81
C GLY A 399 -11.82 9.60 -12.82
N ILE A 400 -11.73 10.70 -12.07
CA ILE A 400 -10.51 11.52 -12.00
C ILE A 400 -9.36 10.74 -11.37
N VAL A 401 -9.60 10.08 -10.22
CA VAL A 401 -8.57 9.30 -9.53
C VAL A 401 -8.13 8.10 -10.38
N ALA A 402 -9.07 7.42 -11.09
CA ALA A 402 -8.74 6.31 -11.96
C ALA A 402 -7.81 6.75 -13.11
N PHE A 403 -8.20 7.81 -13.82
CA PHE A 403 -7.40 8.34 -14.93
C PHE A 403 -6.03 8.81 -14.46
N PHE A 404 -5.98 9.61 -13.40
CA PHE A 404 -4.75 10.14 -12.85
C PHE A 404 -3.80 9.04 -12.37
N THR A 405 -4.32 8.07 -11.62
CA THR A 405 -3.47 7.02 -11.03
C THR A 405 -3.00 6.03 -12.08
N LEU A 406 -3.91 5.52 -12.92
CA LEU A 406 -3.54 4.52 -13.94
C LEU A 406 -2.58 5.12 -14.97
N GLY A 407 -2.93 6.26 -15.55
CA GLY A 407 -2.11 6.94 -16.55
C GLY A 407 -0.80 7.47 -15.98
N GLY A 408 -0.87 8.13 -14.83
CA GLY A 408 0.31 8.65 -14.13
C GLY A 408 1.27 7.54 -13.71
N SER A 409 0.79 6.46 -13.12
CA SER A 409 1.64 5.33 -12.73
C SER A 409 2.28 4.64 -13.94
N TYR A 410 1.53 4.47 -15.03
CA TYR A 410 2.09 3.90 -16.26
C TYR A 410 3.24 4.77 -16.80
N LEU A 411 3.06 6.10 -16.82
CA LEU A 411 4.12 7.05 -17.17
C LEU A 411 5.32 6.93 -16.24
N LEU A 412 5.10 6.81 -14.93
CA LEU A 412 6.20 6.65 -13.96
C LEU A 412 6.95 5.33 -14.14
N TYR A 413 6.28 4.23 -14.54
CA TYR A 413 6.97 2.99 -14.92
C TYR A 413 7.84 3.20 -16.15
N MET A 414 7.36 3.91 -17.18
CA MET A 414 8.16 4.25 -18.37
C MET A 414 9.40 5.07 -18.00
N ILE A 415 9.25 6.07 -17.14
CA ILE A 415 10.37 6.91 -16.67
C ILE A 415 11.38 6.06 -15.88
N SER A 416 10.89 5.22 -14.97
CA SER A 416 11.75 4.35 -14.18
C SER A 416 12.53 3.37 -15.05
N ASP A 417 11.88 2.76 -16.04
CA ASP A 417 12.47 1.80 -16.98
C ASP A 417 13.52 2.45 -17.88
N ALA A 418 13.29 3.69 -18.31
CA ALA A 418 14.27 4.46 -19.11
C ALA A 418 15.56 4.76 -18.32
N ILE A 419 15.50 4.84 -16.99
CA ILE A 419 16.65 5.09 -16.11
C ILE A 419 17.27 3.76 -15.66
N ILE A 420 16.44 2.83 -15.20
CA ILE A 420 16.84 1.50 -14.71
C ILE A 420 15.85 0.49 -15.25
N PRO A 421 16.26 -0.50 -16.09
CA PRO A 421 15.36 -1.50 -16.61
C PRO A 421 14.49 -2.13 -15.53
N ALA A 422 13.16 -2.01 -15.67
CA ALA A 422 12.22 -2.38 -14.62
C ALA A 422 12.06 -3.89 -14.49
N ARG A 423 12.09 -4.62 -15.61
CA ARG A 423 11.96 -6.07 -15.60
C ARG A 423 13.33 -6.74 -15.50
N VAL A 424 13.41 -7.78 -14.69
CA VAL A 424 14.58 -8.68 -14.65
C VAL A 424 14.65 -9.54 -15.94
N SER A 425 15.83 -10.08 -16.25
CA SER A 425 15.98 -11.02 -17.36
C SER A 425 15.25 -12.34 -17.10
N ASP A 426 14.93 -13.08 -18.14
CA ASP A 426 14.28 -14.43 -18.01
C ASP A 426 15.16 -15.39 -17.19
N ALA A 427 16.49 -15.24 -17.24
CA ALA A 427 17.42 -16.03 -16.42
C ALA A 427 17.32 -15.68 -14.94
N GLU A 428 17.25 -14.38 -14.59
CA GLU A 428 17.05 -13.91 -13.22
C GLU A 428 15.67 -14.32 -12.68
N GLU A 429 14.62 -14.23 -13.52
CA GLU A 429 13.26 -14.69 -13.19
C GLU A 429 13.22 -16.20 -12.91
N ALA A 430 13.91 -17.01 -13.73
CA ALA A 430 13.99 -18.46 -13.55
C ALA A 430 14.79 -18.86 -12.29
N MET A 431 15.83 -18.12 -11.96
CA MET A 431 16.63 -18.32 -10.74
C MET A 431 15.83 -17.97 -9.47
N GLY A 432 14.92 -17.01 -9.57
CA GLY A 432 14.23 -16.39 -8.45
C GLY A 432 14.92 -15.10 -7.96
N LEU A 433 14.09 -14.16 -7.46
CA LEU A 433 14.59 -12.83 -7.12
C LEU A 433 15.38 -12.81 -5.81
N ASP A 434 15.14 -13.75 -4.89
CA ASP A 434 15.89 -13.85 -3.64
C ASP A 434 17.37 -14.04 -3.92
N LEU A 435 17.70 -15.00 -4.77
CA LEU A 435 19.09 -15.28 -5.13
C LEU A 435 19.62 -14.25 -6.15
N SER A 436 18.86 -13.94 -7.20
CA SER A 436 19.37 -13.12 -8.31
C SER A 436 19.52 -11.63 -7.97
N GLN A 437 18.69 -11.10 -7.06
CA GLN A 437 18.72 -9.69 -6.68
C GLN A 437 19.39 -9.42 -5.33
N HIS A 438 19.39 -10.40 -4.41
CA HIS A 438 19.84 -10.22 -3.02
C HIS A 438 20.96 -11.18 -2.62
N GLY A 439 21.17 -12.27 -3.35
CA GLY A 439 22.13 -13.30 -2.98
C GLY A 439 21.70 -14.12 -1.74
N GLU A 440 20.40 -14.11 -1.44
CA GLU A 440 19.80 -14.76 -0.29
C GLU A 440 18.86 -15.88 -0.72
N SER A 441 18.62 -16.87 0.15
CA SER A 441 17.68 -17.97 -0.09
C SER A 441 16.90 -18.27 1.18
N LEU A 442 15.61 -18.56 1.04
CA LEU A 442 14.76 -19.02 2.13
C LEU A 442 15.17 -20.43 2.63
N ASP A 443 15.70 -21.24 1.74
CA ASP A 443 16.26 -22.52 2.07
C ASP A 443 17.71 -22.29 2.53
N ASP A 444 17.96 -22.45 3.82
CA ASP A 444 19.32 -22.65 4.31
C ASP A 444 19.92 -23.74 3.47
N ALA A 445 21.04 -23.47 2.82
CA ALA A 445 21.64 -24.35 1.86
C ALA A 445 21.65 -25.78 2.42
N GLU A 446 20.82 -26.66 1.88
CA GLU A 446 21.25 -28.05 1.86
C GLU A 446 22.65 -28.00 1.22
N PRO A 447 23.69 -28.45 1.92
CA PRO A 447 25.03 -28.47 1.36
C PRO A 447 24.91 -29.15 0.01
N ALA A 448 25.34 -28.45 -1.06
CA ALA A 448 25.25 -28.97 -2.43
C ALA A 448 25.55 -30.46 -2.39
N PRO A 449 24.71 -31.34 -2.96
CA PRO A 449 24.86 -32.76 -2.81
C PRO A 449 26.31 -33.08 -3.13
N ARG A 450 27.04 -33.57 -2.12
CA ARG A 450 28.45 -33.96 -2.28
C ARG A 450 28.42 -34.97 -3.41
N LEU A 451 28.92 -34.58 -4.57
CA LEU A 451 29.12 -35.54 -5.65
C LEU A 451 29.81 -36.75 -5.06
N PRO A 452 29.32 -37.98 -5.26
CA PRO A 452 29.97 -39.15 -4.72
C PRO A 452 31.45 -39.08 -5.08
N GLN A 453 32.33 -39.30 -4.13
CA GLN A 453 33.80 -39.22 -4.32
C GLN A 453 34.31 -40.08 -5.47
N ALA A 454 33.51 -41.04 -5.93
CA ALA A 454 33.75 -41.85 -7.13
C ALA A 454 33.74 -41.02 -8.46
N THR A 455 33.02 -39.89 -8.53
CA THR A 455 32.98 -39.08 -9.75
C THR A 455 34.17 -38.12 -9.88
N LEU A 456 34.83 -37.78 -8.77
CA LEU A 456 36.04 -36.93 -8.76
C LEU A 456 37.30 -37.65 -9.23
N LYS A 457 37.35 -39.00 -9.14
CA LYS A 457 38.46 -39.78 -9.63
C LYS A 457 38.48 -40.00 -11.14
N ILE A 458 37.34 -39.81 -11.82
CA ILE A 458 37.23 -39.97 -13.30
C ILE A 458 37.63 -38.68 -14.04
N VAL A 459 37.52 -37.51 -13.39
CA VAL A 459 37.89 -36.22 -13.99
C VAL A 459 39.38 -35.88 -13.84
N ALA A 460 40.05 -36.49 -12.88
CA ALA A 460 41.50 -36.28 -12.63
C ALA A 460 42.38 -37.30 -13.43
N ALA A 461 41.77 -38.22 -14.19
CA ALA A 461 42.47 -39.23 -14.96
C ALA A 461 42.27 -39.11 -16.49
N ARG A 462 41.88 -37.96 -16.95
CA ARG A 462 41.85 -37.59 -18.38
C ARG A 462 42.61 -36.33 -18.69
#